data_9e00d857808bc7ad3dca6fdbeec9b610
#
_entry.id   9e00d857808bc7ad3dca6fdbeec9b610
#
_cell.length_a   1.000
_cell.length_b   1.000
_cell.length_c   1.000
_cell.angle_alpha   90.00
_cell.angle_beta   90.00
_cell.angle_gamma   90.00
#
_symmetry.space_group_name_H-M   'P 1'
#
loop_
_entity.id
_entity.type
_entity.pdbx_description
1 polymer ?
#
loop_
_entity_poly.entity_id
_entity_poly.type
_entity_poly.pdbx_seq_one_letter_code
_entity_poly.pdbx_strand_id
1 'polypeptide(L)'
;LVINIHMAYTTNLPNIISSVNTTNPGQVFNFLRPNAFKFVIKDLPHVAYTCQSANLPSLNLGFAIQPTPFLDVPRIGDKLNYAEFTIRFLISEDMVNYTELLEWLVALGFPDSYNQYKGFVGERLNRFPFLSTAQGTTEPAAYSDGTLTILDSANNPKTNIIYKDLFPIAVEALDFDITSSAVEFFIGIATFKFRTFEIEPL
;
A
#
# COMPACT_ATOMS: atom_id res chain seq x y z
N LEU A 1 32.87 -39.96 11.02
CA LEU A 1 32.38 -39.32 9.80
C LEU A 1 31.37 -38.23 10.22
N VAL A 2 31.84 -37.00 10.36
CA VAL A 2 31.00 -35.86 10.71
C VAL A 2 30.51 -35.26 9.39
N ILE A 3 29.21 -35.44 9.09
CA ILE A 3 28.58 -34.82 7.92
C ILE A 3 28.20 -33.39 8.34
N ASN A 4 29.00 -32.44 7.87
CA ASN A 4 28.69 -31.02 7.94
C ASN A 4 27.63 -30.69 6.88
N ILE A 5 26.35 -30.67 7.28
CA ILE A 5 25.28 -30.12 6.45
C ILE A 5 25.32 -28.60 6.59
N HIS A 6 26.09 -27.94 5.74
CA HIS A 6 25.98 -26.52 5.53
C HIS A 6 24.72 -26.27 4.68
N MET A 7 23.59 -26.04 5.32
CA MET A 7 22.44 -25.45 4.66
C MET A 7 22.81 -24.00 4.30
N ALA A 8 23.21 -23.79 3.08
CA ALA A 8 23.33 -22.46 2.51
C ALA A 8 21.89 -21.92 2.32
N TYR A 9 21.40 -21.21 3.34
CA TYR A 9 20.30 -20.28 3.13
C TYR A 9 20.82 -19.14 2.24
N THR A 10 20.68 -19.29 0.94
CA THR A 10 20.77 -18.15 0.02
C THR A 10 19.47 -17.35 0.19
N THR A 11 19.37 -16.60 1.27
CA THR A 11 18.38 -15.55 1.39
C THR A 11 18.77 -14.47 0.39
N ASN A 12 18.07 -14.42 -0.75
CA ASN A 12 17.96 -13.21 -1.56
C ASN A 12 17.09 -12.20 -0.77
N LEU A 13 17.52 -11.84 0.42
CA LEU A 13 17.05 -10.61 1.03
C LEU A 13 17.63 -9.50 0.17
N PRO A 14 16.80 -8.61 -0.42
CA PRO A 14 17.34 -7.41 -1.03
C PRO A 14 18.24 -6.76 0.02
N ASN A 15 19.43 -6.43 -0.40
CA ASN A 15 20.51 -5.98 0.48
C ASN A 15 20.16 -4.56 0.97
N ILE A 16 19.14 -4.47 1.81
CA ILE A 16 18.62 -3.23 2.39
C ILE A 16 19.75 -2.48 3.14
N ILE A 17 20.73 -3.24 3.61
CA ILE A 17 21.87 -2.69 4.38
C ILE A 17 23.01 -2.20 3.48
N SER A 18 23.15 -2.69 2.25
CA SER A 18 24.25 -2.27 1.37
C SER A 18 24.02 -0.91 0.71
N SER A 19 22.79 -0.41 0.70
CA SER A 19 22.47 0.95 0.22
C SER A 19 22.53 2.02 1.31
N VAL A 20 22.70 1.63 2.57
CA VAL A 20 23.06 2.60 3.61
C VAL A 20 24.48 3.04 3.32
N ASN A 21 24.58 4.09 2.52
CA ASN A 21 25.84 4.78 2.27
C ASN A 21 26.33 5.30 3.61
N THR A 22 27.24 4.57 4.25
CA THR A 22 27.93 4.96 5.50
C THR A 22 28.93 6.08 5.21
N THR A 23 28.49 7.07 4.45
CA THR A 23 29.29 8.25 4.18
C THR A 23 29.33 9.12 5.42
N ASN A 24 30.54 9.35 5.87
CA ASN A 24 31.03 10.32 6.84
C ASN A 24 29.99 11.09 7.69
N PRO A 25 30.09 11.07 9.01
CA PRO A 25 29.20 11.80 9.92
C PRO A 25 29.22 13.33 9.76
N GLY A 26 29.94 13.86 8.76
CA GLY A 26 29.97 15.27 8.38
C GLY A 26 29.14 15.67 7.16
N GLN A 27 28.38 14.74 6.53
CA GLN A 27 27.49 15.13 5.45
C GLN A 27 26.26 15.86 6.01
N VAL A 28 25.92 16.97 5.37
CA VAL A 28 24.68 17.69 5.64
C VAL A 28 23.50 16.80 5.24
N PHE A 29 22.82 16.26 6.25
CA PHE A 29 21.61 15.48 6.02
C PHE A 29 20.46 16.39 5.60
N ASN A 30 19.88 16.11 4.45
CA ASN A 30 18.66 16.77 4.02
C ASN A 30 17.47 15.97 4.57
N PHE A 31 16.63 16.62 5.37
CA PHE A 31 15.50 15.95 6.02
C PHE A 31 14.34 15.78 5.05
N LEU A 32 13.65 14.64 5.20
CA LEU A 32 12.46 14.32 4.44
C LEU A 32 11.33 15.32 4.72
N ARG A 33 10.70 15.85 3.66
CA ARG A 33 9.56 16.77 3.76
C ARG A 33 8.25 16.00 3.64
N PRO A 34 7.27 16.22 4.54
CA PRO A 34 6.01 15.48 4.51
C PRO A 34 5.10 15.83 3.32
N ASN A 35 5.33 16.96 2.66
CA ASN A 35 4.55 17.45 1.53
C ASN A 35 5.14 17.11 0.15
N ALA A 36 6.27 16.40 0.12
CA ALA A 36 6.96 16.08 -1.12
C ALA A 36 6.77 14.59 -1.47
N PHE A 37 5.59 14.24 -1.98
CA PHE A 37 5.27 12.89 -2.40
C PHE A 37 4.34 12.89 -3.61
N LYS A 38 4.33 11.76 -4.34
CA LYS A 38 3.38 11.44 -5.38
C LYS A 38 2.90 10.01 -5.17
N PHE A 39 1.59 9.80 -5.14
CA PHE A 39 1.00 8.48 -5.04
C PHE A 39 0.34 8.08 -6.35
N VAL A 40 0.52 6.84 -6.77
CA VAL A 40 -0.07 6.29 -7.99
C VAL A 40 -0.58 4.88 -7.69
N ILE A 41 -1.85 4.62 -8.01
CA ILE A 41 -2.41 3.27 -8.09
C ILE A 41 -2.50 2.92 -9.57
N LYS A 42 -2.03 1.77 -9.96
CA LYS A 42 -1.94 1.35 -11.36
C LYS A 42 -3.30 1.40 -12.07
N ASP A 43 -4.37 1.01 -11.37
CA ASP A 43 -5.69 0.86 -11.95
C ASP A 43 -6.64 2.05 -11.68
N LEU A 44 -6.25 3.02 -10.84
CA LEU A 44 -7.06 4.15 -10.42
C LEU A 44 -6.33 5.49 -10.64
N PRO A 45 -6.14 5.92 -11.89
CA PRO A 45 -5.39 7.13 -12.19
C PRO A 45 -6.05 8.42 -11.67
N HIS A 46 -7.38 8.49 -11.61
CA HIS A 46 -8.11 9.67 -11.14
C HIS A 46 -7.93 9.89 -9.63
N VAL A 47 -7.97 8.82 -8.84
CA VAL A 47 -7.69 8.87 -7.39
C VAL A 47 -6.25 9.29 -7.12
N ALA A 48 -5.31 8.75 -7.91
CA ALA A 48 -3.90 9.08 -7.79
C ALA A 48 -3.61 10.57 -8.05
N TYR A 49 -4.27 11.16 -9.05
CA TYR A 49 -4.10 12.57 -9.41
C TYR A 49 -4.59 13.52 -8.31
N THR A 50 -5.67 13.18 -7.61
CA THR A 50 -6.31 14.01 -6.59
C THR A 50 -5.84 13.73 -5.17
N CYS A 51 -4.88 12.82 -4.98
CA CYS A 51 -4.38 12.43 -3.67
C CYS A 51 -3.69 13.60 -2.94
N GLN A 52 -4.17 13.93 -1.74
CA GLN A 52 -3.64 15.00 -0.88
C GLN A 52 -2.74 14.47 0.22
N SER A 53 -3.04 13.30 0.76
CA SER A 53 -2.21 12.69 1.78
C SER A 53 -2.21 11.17 1.68
N ALA A 54 -1.10 10.58 2.07
CA ALA A 54 -0.92 9.14 2.17
C ALA A 54 -0.08 8.84 3.40
N ASN A 55 -0.45 7.82 4.17
CA ASN A 55 0.37 7.39 5.30
C ASN A 55 1.38 6.33 4.86
N LEU A 56 2.49 6.22 5.57
CA LEU A 56 3.33 5.04 5.53
C LEU A 56 2.88 4.10 6.65
N PRO A 57 2.37 2.90 6.34
CA PRO A 57 1.85 1.98 7.34
C PRO A 57 2.92 1.54 8.33
N SER A 58 2.55 1.43 9.60
CA SER A 58 3.44 0.91 10.63
C SER A 58 3.63 -0.59 10.50
N LEU A 59 4.78 -1.05 10.95
CA LEU A 59 5.16 -2.45 11.02
C LEU A 59 5.20 -2.88 12.48
N ASN A 60 4.57 -4.02 12.78
CA ASN A 60 4.53 -4.58 14.12
C ASN A 60 5.00 -6.03 14.08
N LEU A 61 6.07 -6.32 14.81
CA LEU A 61 6.51 -7.68 15.03
C LEU A 61 5.88 -8.20 16.33
N GLY A 62 5.14 -9.27 16.25
CA GLY A 62 4.58 -9.94 17.42
C GLY A 62 5.70 -10.40 18.39
N PHE A 63 5.36 -10.56 19.66
CA PHE A 63 6.23 -11.17 20.64
C PHE A 63 5.45 -12.16 21.52
N ALA A 64 6.12 -13.19 22.00
CA ALA A 64 5.59 -14.13 22.98
C ALA A 64 6.18 -13.82 24.35
N ILE A 65 5.39 -13.99 25.40
CA ILE A 65 5.84 -13.85 26.77
C ILE A 65 6.13 -15.25 27.31
N GLN A 66 7.35 -15.48 27.75
CA GLN A 66 7.73 -16.66 28.51
C GLN A 66 7.70 -16.31 30.00
N PRO A 67 6.70 -16.79 30.77
CA PRO A 67 6.65 -16.52 32.18
C PRO A 67 7.76 -17.28 32.91
N THR A 68 8.44 -16.60 33.81
CA THR A 68 9.37 -17.21 34.79
C THR A 68 8.98 -16.79 36.20
N PRO A 69 9.42 -17.51 37.25
CA PRO A 69 9.03 -17.18 38.63
C PRO A 69 9.41 -15.75 39.08
N PHE A 70 10.35 -15.11 38.42
CA PHE A 70 10.88 -13.77 38.82
C PHE A 70 10.60 -12.67 37.83
N LEU A 71 10.41 -13.01 36.54
CA LEU A 71 10.26 -12.03 35.48
C LEU A 71 9.60 -12.66 34.26
N ASP A 72 8.74 -11.91 33.58
CA ASP A 72 8.22 -12.26 32.26
C ASP A 72 9.27 -11.92 31.19
N VAL A 73 9.78 -12.94 30.52
CA VAL A 73 10.80 -12.79 29.48
C VAL A 73 10.16 -12.66 28.12
N PRO A 74 10.27 -11.51 27.41
CA PRO A 74 9.77 -11.37 26.06
C PRO A 74 10.63 -12.18 25.08
N ARG A 75 9.98 -12.92 24.18
CA ARG A 75 10.59 -13.65 23.07
C ARG A 75 10.14 -13.05 21.74
N ILE A 76 11.03 -13.05 20.77
CA ILE A 76 10.73 -12.57 19.42
C ILE A 76 9.63 -13.43 18.80
N GLY A 77 8.60 -12.79 18.24
CA GLY A 77 7.57 -13.45 17.46
C GLY A 77 8.00 -13.73 16.02
N ASP A 78 7.19 -14.50 15.31
CA ASP A 78 7.47 -15.00 13.97
C ASP A 78 6.64 -14.31 12.87
N LYS A 79 5.69 -13.44 13.23
CA LYS A 79 4.77 -12.79 12.29
C LYS A 79 4.91 -11.28 12.31
N LEU A 80 5.13 -10.72 11.11
CA LEU A 80 5.12 -9.29 10.86
C LEU A 80 3.71 -8.86 10.45
N ASN A 81 3.13 -7.91 11.17
CA ASN A 81 1.83 -7.34 10.88
C ASN A 81 2.00 -5.94 10.27
N TYR A 82 1.35 -5.73 9.13
CA TYR A 82 1.27 -4.44 8.46
C TYR A 82 -0.01 -3.73 8.87
N ALA A 83 0.11 -2.47 9.27
CA ALA A 83 -1.06 -1.62 9.49
C ALA A 83 -1.75 -1.27 8.16
N GLU A 84 -2.87 -0.59 8.24
CA GLU A 84 -3.62 -0.16 7.08
C GLU A 84 -2.96 1.02 6.38
N PHE A 85 -3.10 1.04 5.06
CA PHE A 85 -2.69 2.14 4.21
C PHE A 85 -3.90 3.03 3.94
N THR A 86 -3.84 4.29 4.35
CA THR A 86 -4.95 5.24 4.20
C THR A 86 -4.52 6.40 3.33
N ILE A 87 -5.37 6.77 2.39
CA ILE A 87 -5.18 7.95 1.55
C ILE A 87 -6.33 8.93 1.73
N ARG A 88 -6.03 10.22 1.54
CA ARG A 88 -7.02 11.29 1.41
C ARG A 88 -6.90 11.90 0.03
N PHE A 89 -8.03 12.06 -0.64
CA PHE A 89 -8.10 12.63 -1.98
C PHE A 89 -9.27 13.58 -2.13
N LEU A 90 -9.11 14.58 -2.99
CA LEU A 90 -10.20 15.49 -3.34
C LEU A 90 -11.19 14.76 -4.25
N ILE A 91 -12.47 14.92 -3.96
CA ILE A 91 -13.54 14.37 -4.80
C ILE A 91 -13.82 15.37 -5.92
N SER A 92 -13.85 14.89 -7.17
CA SER A 92 -14.24 15.67 -8.33
C SER A 92 -15.75 15.94 -8.34
N GLU A 93 -16.22 16.99 -9.00
CA GLU A 93 -17.66 17.35 -9.09
C GLU A 93 -18.50 16.24 -9.72
N ASP A 94 -17.93 15.50 -10.66
CA ASP A 94 -18.55 14.34 -11.32
C ASP A 94 -18.43 13.04 -10.53
N MET A 95 -17.79 13.06 -9.36
CA MET A 95 -17.54 11.94 -8.45
C MET A 95 -16.88 10.71 -9.09
N VAL A 96 -16.23 10.85 -10.25
CA VAL A 96 -15.65 9.72 -10.98
C VAL A 96 -14.63 8.96 -10.12
N ASN A 97 -13.74 9.69 -9.42
CA ASN A 97 -12.72 9.09 -8.58
C ASN A 97 -13.29 8.33 -7.36
N TYR A 98 -14.39 8.84 -6.78
CA TYR A 98 -15.07 8.15 -5.68
C TYR A 98 -15.82 6.91 -6.18
N THR A 99 -16.49 7.03 -7.32
CA THR A 99 -17.25 5.93 -7.94
C THR A 99 -16.34 4.77 -8.36
N GLU A 100 -15.18 5.06 -8.95
CA GLU A 100 -14.17 4.03 -9.30
C GLU A 100 -13.75 3.18 -8.07
N LEU A 101 -13.52 3.83 -6.92
CA LEU A 101 -13.20 3.13 -5.68
C LEU A 101 -14.39 2.31 -5.14
N LEU A 102 -15.59 2.90 -5.20
CA LEU A 102 -16.80 2.23 -4.76
C LEU A 102 -17.10 0.99 -5.61
N GLU A 103 -16.98 1.10 -6.93
CA GLU A 103 -17.17 -0.01 -7.86
C GLU A 103 -16.18 -1.15 -7.58
N TRP A 104 -14.92 -0.80 -7.31
CA TRP A 104 -13.93 -1.81 -6.94
C TRP A 104 -14.32 -2.52 -5.64
N LEU A 105 -14.72 -1.77 -4.60
CA LEU A 105 -15.13 -2.34 -3.31
C LEU A 105 -16.37 -3.22 -3.45
N VAL A 106 -17.39 -2.77 -4.20
CA VAL A 106 -18.61 -3.52 -4.48
C VAL A 106 -18.33 -4.78 -5.29
N ALA A 107 -17.43 -4.70 -6.27
CA ALA A 107 -17.04 -5.86 -7.06
C ALA A 107 -16.34 -6.93 -6.21
N LEU A 108 -15.53 -6.54 -5.24
CA LEU A 108 -14.88 -7.48 -4.30
C LEU A 108 -15.89 -8.09 -3.32
N GLY A 109 -16.86 -7.30 -2.85
CA GLY A 109 -17.92 -7.75 -1.94
C GLY A 109 -19.11 -8.46 -2.60
N PHE A 110 -19.32 -8.24 -3.89
CA PHE A 110 -20.42 -8.75 -4.74
C PHE A 110 -21.76 -8.92 -4.01
N PRO A 111 -22.35 -7.84 -3.46
CA PRO A 111 -23.52 -7.90 -2.58
C PRO A 111 -24.78 -8.47 -3.25
N ASP A 112 -24.96 -8.27 -4.55
CA ASP A 112 -26.13 -8.76 -5.29
C ASP A 112 -25.88 -10.11 -5.93
N SER A 113 -24.79 -10.27 -6.66
CA SER A 113 -24.50 -11.51 -7.37
C SER A 113 -23.01 -11.66 -7.69
N TYR A 114 -22.57 -12.91 -7.81
CA TYR A 114 -21.20 -13.24 -8.23
C TYR A 114 -20.86 -12.71 -9.65
N ASN A 115 -21.85 -12.32 -10.43
CA ASN A 115 -21.63 -11.71 -11.75
C ASN A 115 -20.95 -10.34 -11.66
N GLN A 116 -21.11 -9.59 -10.54
CA GLN A 116 -20.41 -8.33 -10.31
C GLN A 116 -18.90 -8.56 -10.26
N TYR A 117 -18.46 -9.55 -9.50
CA TYR A 117 -17.05 -9.93 -9.44
C TYR A 117 -16.51 -10.41 -10.80
N LYS A 118 -17.28 -11.26 -11.50
CA LYS A 118 -16.90 -11.73 -12.85
C LYS A 118 -16.78 -10.61 -13.87
N GLY A 119 -17.70 -9.64 -13.84
CA GLY A 119 -17.66 -8.47 -14.70
C GLY A 119 -16.39 -7.66 -14.47
N PHE A 120 -16.12 -7.31 -13.24
CA PHE A 120 -14.93 -6.55 -12.84
C PHE A 120 -13.62 -7.25 -13.23
N VAL A 121 -13.49 -8.54 -12.91
CA VAL A 121 -12.33 -9.34 -13.29
C VAL A 121 -12.17 -9.44 -14.80
N GLY A 122 -13.28 -9.62 -15.52
CA GLY A 122 -13.30 -9.71 -16.98
C GLY A 122 -12.82 -8.42 -17.65
N GLU A 123 -13.28 -7.26 -17.18
CA GLU A 123 -12.83 -5.96 -17.69
C GLU A 123 -11.34 -5.72 -17.43
N ARG A 124 -10.87 -6.06 -16.24
CA ARG A 124 -9.45 -5.96 -15.90
C ARG A 124 -8.58 -6.90 -16.71
N LEU A 125 -9.01 -8.13 -16.94
CA LEU A 125 -8.30 -9.07 -17.81
C LEU A 125 -8.28 -8.61 -19.28
N ASN A 126 -9.34 -7.96 -19.76
CA ASN A 126 -9.37 -7.35 -21.09
C ASN A 126 -8.37 -6.17 -21.19
N ARG A 127 -8.27 -5.36 -20.14
CA ARG A 127 -7.32 -4.24 -20.08
C ARG A 127 -5.88 -4.73 -19.88
N PHE A 128 -5.68 -5.80 -19.13
CA PHE A 128 -4.37 -6.36 -18.78
C PHE A 128 -4.33 -7.88 -19.02
N PRO A 129 -4.23 -8.34 -20.29
CA PRO A 129 -4.28 -9.77 -20.64
C PRO A 129 -3.21 -10.64 -19.96
N PHE A 130 -2.08 -10.04 -19.58
CA PHE A 130 -0.99 -10.75 -18.90
C PHE A 130 -1.36 -11.25 -17.50
N LEU A 131 -2.40 -10.71 -16.86
CA LEU A 131 -2.87 -11.18 -15.57
C LEU A 131 -3.51 -12.58 -15.66
N SER A 132 -3.96 -12.99 -16.85
CA SER A 132 -4.61 -14.30 -17.05
C SER A 132 -3.61 -15.45 -17.23
N THR A 133 -2.37 -15.17 -17.57
CA THR A 133 -1.42 -16.19 -18.02
C THR A 133 -0.66 -16.90 -16.90
N ALA A 134 -0.70 -16.39 -15.68
CA ALA A 134 0.18 -16.88 -14.63
C ALA A 134 -0.29 -18.11 -13.87
N GLN A 135 -1.48 -18.67 -14.05
CA GLN A 135 -1.88 -19.95 -13.43
C GLN A 135 -3.39 -20.28 -13.53
N GLY A 136 -4.14 -19.61 -14.40
CA GLY A 136 -5.59 -19.85 -14.53
C GLY A 136 -6.42 -19.39 -13.33
N THR A 137 -5.83 -18.63 -12.40
CA THR A 137 -6.51 -18.04 -11.24
C THR A 137 -6.88 -16.60 -11.55
N THR A 138 -8.11 -16.22 -11.25
CA THR A 138 -8.62 -14.84 -11.40
C THR A 138 -8.24 -13.93 -10.23
N GLU A 139 -7.64 -14.48 -9.19
CA GLU A 139 -7.22 -13.74 -7.99
C GLU A 139 -6.30 -12.55 -8.26
N PRO A 140 -5.28 -12.64 -9.13
CA PRO A 140 -4.42 -11.49 -9.43
C PRO A 140 -5.15 -10.28 -9.98
N ALA A 141 -6.30 -10.49 -10.66
CA ALA A 141 -7.09 -9.40 -11.21
C ALA A 141 -7.91 -8.62 -10.14
N ALA A 142 -8.09 -9.19 -8.96
CA ALA A 142 -8.77 -8.53 -7.85
C ALA A 142 -7.88 -7.53 -7.10
N TYR A 143 -6.56 -7.68 -7.21
CA TYR A 143 -5.55 -6.85 -6.56
C TYR A 143 -4.93 -5.84 -7.52
N SER A 144 -4.38 -4.78 -6.98
CA SER A 144 -3.61 -3.77 -7.72
C SER A 144 -2.27 -3.52 -7.04
N ASP A 145 -1.37 -2.84 -7.74
CA ASP A 145 -0.14 -2.35 -7.14
C ASP A 145 -0.21 -0.83 -6.98
N GLY A 146 0.29 -0.34 -5.86
CA GLY A 146 0.40 1.07 -5.55
C GLY A 146 1.84 1.50 -5.39
N THR A 147 2.19 2.69 -5.86
CA THR A 147 3.53 3.25 -5.69
C THR A 147 3.44 4.63 -5.04
N LEU A 148 4.09 4.78 -3.91
CA LEU A 148 4.29 6.07 -3.25
C LEU A 148 5.74 6.53 -3.51
N THR A 149 5.88 7.53 -4.38
CA THR A 149 7.17 8.13 -4.70
C THR A 149 7.44 9.30 -3.77
N ILE A 150 8.54 9.25 -3.06
CA ILE A 150 9.02 10.33 -2.20
C ILE A 150 9.96 11.20 -3.01
N LEU A 151 9.71 12.51 -2.96
CA LEU A 151 10.49 13.51 -3.68
C LEU A 151 11.50 14.20 -2.75
N ASP A 152 12.58 14.67 -3.32
CA ASP A 152 13.55 15.50 -2.62
C ASP A 152 13.11 16.97 -2.50
N SER A 153 13.96 17.84 -1.96
CA SER A 153 13.67 19.28 -1.83
C SER A 153 13.59 20.03 -3.17
N ALA A 154 14.07 19.42 -4.25
CA ALA A 154 14.00 19.95 -5.61
C ALA A 154 12.87 19.30 -6.44
N ASN A 155 11.98 18.53 -5.79
CA ASN A 155 10.88 17.75 -6.40
C ASN A 155 11.35 16.65 -7.37
N ASN A 156 12.58 16.17 -7.23
CA ASN A 156 13.02 14.99 -7.97
C ASN A 156 12.64 13.71 -7.21
N PRO A 157 12.26 12.63 -7.90
CA PRO A 157 11.98 11.36 -7.27
C PRO A 157 13.27 10.79 -6.64
N LYS A 158 13.18 10.38 -5.38
CA LYS A 158 14.31 9.88 -4.59
C LYS A 158 14.13 8.43 -4.16
N THR A 159 12.92 8.06 -3.79
CA THR A 159 12.62 6.74 -3.25
C THR A 159 11.22 6.34 -3.65
N ASN A 160 11.06 5.12 -4.10
CA ASN A 160 9.75 4.51 -4.34
C ASN A 160 9.42 3.54 -3.22
N ILE A 161 8.18 3.60 -2.75
CA ILE A 161 7.58 2.62 -1.85
C ILE A 161 6.50 1.91 -2.66
N ILE A 162 6.74 0.63 -2.96
CA ILE A 162 5.88 -0.18 -3.82
C ILE A 162 5.04 -1.09 -2.94
N TYR A 163 3.72 -0.91 -2.97
CA TYR A 163 2.75 -1.76 -2.28
C TYR A 163 2.29 -2.85 -3.24
N LYS A 164 2.46 -4.12 -2.85
CA LYS A 164 2.07 -5.28 -3.64
C LYS A 164 0.73 -5.84 -3.17
N ASP A 165 -0.11 -6.23 -4.12
CA ASP A 165 -1.44 -6.79 -3.89
C ASP A 165 -2.31 -5.87 -3.01
N LEU A 166 -2.40 -4.60 -3.41
CA LEU A 166 -3.24 -3.58 -2.78
C LEU A 166 -4.71 -3.81 -3.13
N PHE A 167 -5.59 -3.71 -2.14
CA PHE A 167 -7.05 -3.74 -2.34
C PHE A 167 -7.76 -2.84 -1.32
N PRO A 168 -8.89 -2.21 -1.68
CA PRO A 168 -9.65 -1.36 -0.77
C PRO A 168 -10.42 -2.21 0.23
N ILE A 169 -10.49 -1.73 1.48
CA ILE A 169 -11.30 -2.33 2.55
C ILE A 169 -12.40 -1.40 3.05
N ALA A 170 -12.20 -0.09 2.92
CA ALA A 170 -13.18 0.91 3.34
C ALA A 170 -13.04 2.19 2.53
N VAL A 171 -14.18 2.82 2.29
CA VAL A 171 -14.29 4.20 1.82
C VAL A 171 -15.20 4.91 2.81
N GLU A 172 -14.76 6.06 3.33
CA GLU A 172 -15.54 6.79 4.33
C GLU A 172 -16.78 7.47 3.72
N ALA A 173 -17.78 7.69 4.57
CA ALA A 173 -19.01 8.38 4.20
C ALA A 173 -18.75 9.85 3.84
N LEU A 174 -19.59 10.39 2.96
CA LEU A 174 -19.62 11.79 2.60
C LEU A 174 -20.89 12.42 3.19
N ASP A 175 -20.72 13.45 4.02
CA ASP A 175 -21.81 14.16 4.63
C ASP A 175 -22.13 15.42 3.82
N PHE A 176 -23.34 15.51 3.29
CA PHE A 176 -23.85 16.67 2.56
C PHE A 176 -24.68 17.55 3.48
N ASP A 177 -24.28 18.80 3.65
CA ASP A 177 -24.99 19.79 4.47
C ASP A 177 -25.28 21.06 3.66
N ILE A 178 -26.54 21.30 3.38
CA ILE A 178 -27.01 22.48 2.64
C ILE A 178 -26.92 23.77 3.49
N THR A 179 -26.76 23.66 4.80
CA THR A 179 -26.66 24.81 5.70
C THR A 179 -25.25 25.38 5.81
N SER A 180 -24.25 24.65 5.28
CA SER A 180 -22.86 25.13 5.25
C SER A 180 -22.73 26.36 4.36
N SER A 181 -22.21 27.43 4.93
CA SER A 181 -21.94 28.70 4.22
C SER A 181 -20.52 28.77 3.65
N ALA A 182 -19.67 27.82 3.98
CA ALA A 182 -18.30 27.76 3.50
C ALA A 182 -18.21 26.98 2.19
N VAL A 183 -17.42 27.49 1.23
CA VAL A 183 -17.07 26.76 0.01
C VAL A 183 -15.92 25.81 0.36
N GLU A 184 -16.26 24.61 0.76
CA GLU A 184 -15.28 23.55 1.05
C GLU A 184 -15.38 22.44 0.01
N PHE A 185 -14.24 21.85 -0.30
CA PHE A 185 -14.19 20.69 -1.19
C PHE A 185 -14.32 19.41 -0.37
N PHE A 186 -15.05 18.43 -0.92
CA PHE A 186 -15.11 17.11 -0.29
C PHE A 186 -13.78 16.37 -0.36
N ILE A 187 -13.38 15.85 0.79
CA ILE A 187 -12.20 14.98 0.92
C ILE A 187 -12.69 13.57 1.16
N GLY A 188 -12.43 12.68 0.21
CA GLY A 188 -12.64 11.26 0.36
C GLY A 188 -11.49 10.61 1.13
N ILE A 189 -11.81 9.67 2.01
CA ILE A 189 -10.82 8.86 2.71
C ILE A 189 -11.03 7.41 2.29
N ALA A 190 -9.97 6.79 1.79
CA ALA A 190 -9.97 5.38 1.43
C ALA A 190 -8.89 4.63 2.18
N THR A 191 -9.26 3.46 2.69
CA THR A 191 -8.37 2.58 3.45
C THR A 191 -8.15 1.29 2.68
N PHE A 192 -6.89 0.91 2.59
CA PHE A 192 -6.44 -0.25 1.84
C PHE A 192 -5.67 -1.23 2.72
N LYS A 193 -5.73 -2.49 2.35
CA LYS A 193 -4.80 -3.53 2.78
C LYS A 193 -3.91 -3.94 1.61
N PHE A 194 -2.75 -4.45 1.94
CA PHE A 194 -1.75 -4.92 0.97
C PHE A 194 -1.02 -6.13 1.58
N ARG A 195 -0.38 -6.93 0.75
CA ARG A 195 0.39 -8.09 1.22
C ARG A 195 1.72 -7.69 1.82
N THR A 196 2.47 -6.85 1.13
CA THR A 196 3.81 -6.38 1.54
C THR A 196 4.14 -5.06 0.85
N PHE A 197 5.08 -4.32 1.39
CA PHE A 197 5.67 -3.20 0.68
C PHE A 197 7.19 -3.30 0.62
N GLU A 198 7.78 -2.72 -0.41
CA GLU A 198 9.22 -2.64 -0.64
C GLU A 198 9.63 -1.19 -0.81
N ILE A 199 10.80 -0.83 -0.31
CA ILE A 199 11.37 0.52 -0.43
C ILE A 199 12.56 0.43 -1.38
N GLU A 200 12.45 1.11 -2.52
CA GLU A 200 13.49 1.12 -3.56
C GLU A 200 14.06 2.55 -3.71
N PRO A 201 15.35 2.76 -3.50
CA PRO A 201 16.00 4.02 -3.84
C PRO A 201 16.08 4.16 -5.37
N LEU A 202 15.91 5.39 -5.88
CA LEU A 202 16.02 5.76 -7.30
C LEU A 202 17.38 6.40 -7.60
#